data_ddf547e2e2cb8bdc48c0f359d1020218
#
_entry.id   ddf547e2e2cb8bdc48c0f359d1020218
#
_cell.length_a   1.000
_cell.length_b   1.000
_cell.length_c   1.000
_cell.angle_alpha   90.00
_cell.angle_beta   90.00
_cell.angle_gamma   90.00
#
_symmetry.space_group_name_H-M   'P 1'
#
loop_
_entity.id
_entity.type
_entity.pdbx_description
1 polymer ?
#
loop_
_entity_poly.entity_id
_entity_poly.type
_entity_poly.pdbx_seq_one_letter_code
_entity_poly.pdbx_strand_id
1 'polypeptide(L)'
;MIRSLRVRLMLAATLLAVLFMLALLPAMQGAFSLALKDAIEQRLASDVTTLISAAKVEKNHLKMPVLLPDEQFDLPDSRVLGYVFDREGHLVWRSRATQEETINYKPRYDGRGNEFASIREDNGEEFFVYDVEVKLLGGKNAAFSFVALQPMREYNLTLAGLRENLYLGFGAALIVLLALLWIGLTWGLRA
;
A
#
# COMPACT_ATOMS: atom_id res chain seq x y z
N MET A 1 5.20 50.43 8.42
CA MET A 1 3.76 50.62 8.12
C MET A 1 3.53 50.39 6.64
N ILE A 2 2.85 49.31 6.27
CA ILE A 2 2.53 48.95 4.90
C ILE A 2 1.43 49.90 4.43
N ARG A 3 1.81 50.96 3.65
CA ARG A 3 0.97 52.12 3.37
C ARG A 3 0.09 52.02 2.14
N SER A 4 0.18 50.99 1.29
CA SER A 4 -0.66 50.88 0.09
C SER A 4 -1.64 49.71 0.17
N LEU A 5 -2.88 49.92 -0.23
CA LEU A 5 -3.93 48.90 -0.35
C LEU A 5 -3.45 47.68 -1.20
N ARG A 6 -2.62 47.98 -2.21
CA ARG A 6 -2.00 47.00 -3.11
C ARG A 6 -1.16 45.96 -2.37
N VAL A 7 -0.26 46.40 -1.48
CA VAL A 7 0.63 45.55 -0.73
C VAL A 7 -0.17 44.66 0.27
N ARG A 8 -1.24 45.20 0.85
CA ARG A 8 -2.13 44.44 1.72
C ARG A 8 -2.88 43.32 0.96
N LEU A 9 -3.40 43.63 -0.23
CA LEU A 9 -4.06 42.66 -1.12
C LEU A 9 -3.08 41.58 -1.59
N MET A 10 -1.86 41.95 -2.02
CA MET A 10 -0.83 40.99 -2.40
C MET A 10 -0.47 40.04 -1.24
N LEU A 11 -0.23 40.60 -0.07
CA LEU A 11 0.10 39.81 1.12
C LEU A 11 -1.05 38.87 1.52
N ALA A 12 -2.29 39.35 1.44
CA ALA A 12 -3.46 38.53 1.75
C ALA A 12 -3.63 37.39 0.72
N ALA A 13 -3.49 37.67 -0.59
CA ALA A 13 -3.59 36.68 -1.63
C ALA A 13 -2.44 35.65 -1.55
N THR A 14 -1.22 36.12 -1.31
CA THR A 14 -0.05 35.22 -1.13
C THR A 14 -0.23 34.35 0.11
N LEU A 15 -0.65 34.91 1.23
CA LEU A 15 -0.89 34.17 2.46
C LEU A 15 -1.97 33.11 2.25
N LEU A 16 -3.07 33.47 1.59
CA LEU A 16 -4.15 32.53 1.28
C LEU A 16 -3.68 31.38 0.38
N ALA A 17 -2.90 31.70 -0.67
CA ALA A 17 -2.35 30.70 -1.57
C ALA A 17 -1.38 29.73 -0.84
N VAL A 18 -0.52 30.24 0.02
CA VAL A 18 0.39 29.44 0.84
C VAL A 18 -0.38 28.54 1.81
N LEU A 19 -1.37 29.09 2.51
CA LEU A 19 -2.21 28.33 3.43
C LEU A 19 -2.98 27.21 2.71
N PHE A 20 -3.53 27.52 1.53
CA PHE A 20 -4.23 26.54 0.71
C PHE A 20 -3.29 25.41 0.29
N MET A 21 -2.07 25.72 -0.15
CA MET A 21 -1.07 24.70 -0.51
C MET A 21 -0.62 23.85 0.69
N LEU A 22 -0.42 24.48 1.83
CA LEU A 22 -0.06 23.76 3.07
C LEU A 22 -1.15 22.77 3.50
N ALA A 23 -2.41 23.07 3.22
CA ALA A 23 -3.52 22.15 3.49
C ALA A 23 -3.69 21.08 2.40
N LEU A 24 -3.53 21.45 1.13
CA LEU A 24 -3.78 20.56 -0.02
C LEU A 24 -2.74 19.44 -0.14
N LEU A 25 -1.45 19.76 0.07
CA LEU A 25 -0.36 18.78 -0.04
C LEU A 25 -0.55 17.55 0.86
N PRO A 26 -0.73 17.67 2.18
CA PRO A 26 -0.94 16.50 3.03
C PRO A 26 -2.26 15.78 2.73
N ALA A 27 -3.31 16.49 2.31
CA ALA A 27 -4.57 15.89 1.92
C ALA A 27 -4.41 15.00 0.68
N MET A 28 -3.69 15.47 -0.34
CA MET A 28 -3.39 14.66 -1.54
C MET A 28 -2.50 13.47 -1.23
N GLN A 29 -1.46 13.65 -0.41
CA GLN A 29 -0.58 12.54 0.01
C GLN A 29 -1.36 11.48 0.77
N GLY A 30 -2.23 11.89 1.69
CA GLY A 30 -3.09 10.99 2.45
C GLY A 30 -4.06 10.22 1.58
N ALA A 31 -4.75 10.90 0.66
CA ALA A 31 -5.69 10.27 -0.27
C ALA A 31 -4.99 9.26 -1.18
N PHE A 32 -3.81 9.60 -1.71
CA PHE A 32 -3.03 8.68 -2.56
C PHE A 32 -2.50 7.48 -1.77
N SER A 33 -2.01 7.69 -0.56
CA SER A 33 -1.55 6.62 0.32
C SER A 33 -2.67 5.62 0.63
N LEU A 34 -3.87 6.11 0.93
CA LEU A 34 -5.05 5.26 1.15
C LEU A 34 -5.43 4.49 -0.11
N ALA A 35 -5.54 5.16 -1.26
CA ALA A 35 -5.90 4.50 -2.52
C ALA A 35 -4.88 3.43 -2.93
N LEU A 36 -3.59 3.69 -2.74
CA LEU A 36 -2.54 2.71 -3.03
C LEU A 36 -2.60 1.50 -2.08
N LYS A 37 -2.87 1.75 -0.79
CA LYS A 37 -3.04 0.71 0.21
C LYS A 37 -4.25 -0.17 -0.10
N ASP A 38 -5.39 0.42 -0.45
CA ASP A 38 -6.59 -0.31 -0.86
C ASP A 38 -6.35 -1.15 -2.12
N ALA A 39 -5.60 -0.63 -3.09
CA ALA A 39 -5.24 -1.38 -4.29
C ALA A 39 -4.34 -2.58 -3.97
N ILE A 40 -3.39 -2.44 -3.05
CA ILE A 40 -2.53 -3.54 -2.59
C ILE A 40 -3.37 -4.60 -1.85
N GLU A 41 -4.28 -4.19 -0.97
CA GLU A 41 -5.19 -5.10 -0.27
C GLU A 41 -6.03 -5.91 -1.25
N GLN A 42 -6.66 -5.28 -2.25
CA GLN A 42 -7.45 -5.97 -3.26
C GLN A 42 -6.62 -6.94 -4.09
N ARG A 43 -5.39 -6.57 -4.42
CA ARG A 43 -4.47 -7.45 -5.14
C ARG A 43 -4.11 -8.67 -4.30
N LEU A 44 -3.67 -8.49 -3.06
CA LEU A 44 -3.33 -9.59 -2.16
C LEU A 44 -4.54 -10.49 -1.88
N ALA A 45 -5.74 -9.93 -1.79
CA ALA A 45 -6.99 -10.70 -1.66
C ALA A 45 -7.22 -11.61 -2.89
N SER A 46 -6.95 -11.11 -4.09
CA SER A 46 -7.00 -11.90 -5.33
C SER A 46 -5.93 -13.00 -5.33
N ASP A 47 -4.72 -12.68 -4.92
CA ASP A 47 -3.60 -13.62 -4.84
C ASP A 47 -3.90 -14.76 -3.87
N VAL A 48 -4.45 -14.45 -2.68
CA VAL A 48 -4.90 -15.46 -1.70
C VAL A 48 -6.04 -16.31 -2.27
N THR A 49 -6.99 -15.71 -2.98
CA THR A 49 -8.08 -16.45 -3.64
C THR A 49 -7.53 -17.46 -4.65
N THR A 50 -6.48 -17.10 -5.38
CA THR A 50 -5.77 -18.00 -6.30
C THR A 50 -5.13 -19.17 -5.55
N LEU A 51 -4.47 -18.92 -4.43
CA LEU A 51 -3.91 -19.97 -3.58
C LEU A 51 -4.98 -20.92 -3.06
N ILE A 52 -6.11 -20.38 -2.56
CA ILE A 52 -7.23 -21.19 -2.05
C ILE A 52 -7.81 -22.06 -3.16
N SER A 53 -7.99 -21.52 -4.37
CA SER A 53 -8.56 -22.25 -5.50
C SER A 53 -7.67 -23.38 -6.00
N ALA A 54 -6.35 -23.24 -5.84
CA ALA A 54 -5.37 -24.26 -6.20
C ALA A 54 -5.24 -25.38 -5.13
N ALA A 55 -5.64 -25.10 -3.91
CA ALA A 55 -5.49 -26.00 -2.78
C ALA A 55 -6.50 -27.16 -2.82
N LYS A 56 -6.05 -28.36 -2.50
CA LYS A 56 -6.88 -29.55 -2.32
C LYS A 56 -6.55 -30.24 -1.01
N VAL A 57 -7.54 -30.90 -0.44
CA VAL A 57 -7.34 -31.75 0.75
C VAL A 57 -7.49 -33.21 0.37
N GLU A 58 -6.41 -33.97 0.51
CA GLU A 58 -6.39 -35.39 0.30
C GLU A 58 -5.97 -36.09 1.61
N LYS A 59 -6.76 -37.05 2.07
CA LYS A 59 -6.48 -37.82 3.31
C LYS A 59 -6.14 -36.93 4.53
N ASN A 60 -6.86 -35.85 4.69
CA ASN A 60 -6.70 -34.87 5.78
C ASN A 60 -5.40 -34.02 5.73
N HIS A 61 -4.68 -34.03 4.61
CA HIS A 61 -3.49 -33.21 4.38
C HIS A 61 -3.73 -32.23 3.23
N LEU A 62 -3.17 -31.03 3.38
CA LEU A 62 -3.17 -30.03 2.31
C LEU A 62 -2.25 -30.50 1.19
N LYS A 63 -2.75 -30.44 -0.03
CA LYS A 63 -2.00 -30.68 -1.26
C LYS A 63 -2.06 -29.47 -2.14
N MET A 64 -0.92 -28.88 -2.39
CA MET A 64 -0.76 -27.78 -3.33
C MET A 64 -0.15 -28.30 -4.64
N PRO A 65 -0.55 -27.74 -5.80
CA PRO A 65 0.07 -28.13 -7.07
C PRO A 65 1.56 -27.72 -7.10
N VAL A 66 2.35 -28.41 -7.91
CA VAL A 66 3.78 -28.13 -8.08
C VAL A 66 4.01 -26.77 -8.75
N LEU A 67 3.11 -26.38 -9.66
CA LEU A 67 3.08 -25.07 -10.32
C LEU A 67 1.73 -24.44 -10.01
N LEU A 68 1.76 -23.22 -9.54
CA LEU A 68 0.56 -22.45 -9.29
C LEU A 68 0.03 -21.81 -10.57
N PRO A 69 -1.29 -21.54 -10.67
CA PRO A 69 -1.86 -20.83 -11.83
C PRO A 69 -1.26 -19.43 -12.01
N ASP A 70 -0.80 -18.81 -10.94
CA ASP A 70 -0.10 -17.53 -10.96
C ASP A 70 1.41 -17.76 -10.80
N GLU A 71 2.17 -17.49 -11.85
CA GLU A 71 3.63 -17.66 -11.89
C GLU A 71 4.36 -16.81 -10.85
N GLN A 72 3.74 -15.73 -10.33
CA GLN A 72 4.35 -14.86 -9.35
C GLN A 72 4.80 -15.62 -8.10
N PHE A 73 4.07 -16.65 -7.69
CA PHE A 73 4.42 -17.46 -6.52
C PHE A 73 5.60 -18.41 -6.74
N ASP A 74 5.96 -18.66 -8.01
CA ASP A 74 7.02 -19.59 -8.38
C ASP A 74 8.35 -18.89 -8.74
N LEU A 75 8.32 -17.57 -8.98
CA LEU A 75 9.49 -16.79 -9.34
C LEU A 75 10.31 -16.38 -8.11
N PRO A 76 11.63 -16.58 -8.07
CA PRO A 76 12.48 -16.25 -6.92
C PRO A 76 12.54 -14.75 -6.59
N ASP A 77 12.32 -13.87 -7.58
CA ASP A 77 12.29 -12.42 -7.39
C ASP A 77 10.86 -11.86 -7.34
N SER A 78 9.91 -12.70 -6.99
CA SER A 78 8.51 -12.29 -6.91
C SER A 78 8.27 -11.28 -5.80
N ARG A 79 7.34 -10.37 -6.10
CA ARG A 79 6.85 -9.37 -5.16
C ARG A 79 5.82 -9.92 -4.18
N VAL A 80 5.37 -11.16 -4.38
CA VAL A 80 4.33 -11.79 -3.56
C VAL A 80 4.84 -13.11 -3.03
N LEU A 81 4.80 -13.25 -1.71
CA LEU A 81 5.16 -14.45 -0.98
C LEU A 81 3.89 -15.14 -0.49
N GLY A 82 3.76 -16.44 -0.72
CA GLY A 82 2.61 -17.23 -0.29
C GLY A 82 2.97 -18.23 0.81
N TYR A 83 2.13 -18.28 1.84
CA TYR A 83 2.25 -19.24 2.96
C TYR A 83 0.88 -19.82 3.29
N VAL A 84 0.86 -21.06 3.75
CA VAL A 84 -0.34 -21.68 4.30
C VAL A 84 -0.01 -22.27 5.67
N PHE A 85 -0.81 -21.92 6.65
CA PHE A 85 -0.69 -22.40 8.04
C PHE A 85 -1.89 -23.28 8.38
N ASP A 86 -1.66 -24.24 9.27
CA ASP A 86 -2.73 -25.01 9.88
C ASP A 86 -3.41 -24.21 11.02
N ARG A 87 -4.43 -24.81 11.64
CA ARG A 87 -5.16 -24.17 12.73
C ARG A 87 -4.31 -23.94 13.99
N GLU A 88 -3.27 -24.70 14.16
CA GLU A 88 -2.31 -24.61 15.26
C GLU A 88 -1.22 -23.57 15.01
N GLY A 89 -1.20 -22.99 13.80
CA GLY A 89 -0.24 -21.97 13.37
C GLY A 89 1.08 -22.55 12.85
N HIS A 90 1.14 -23.85 12.55
CA HIS A 90 2.31 -24.45 11.92
C HIS A 90 2.28 -24.21 10.42
N LEU A 91 3.44 -23.93 9.84
CA LEU A 91 3.61 -23.78 8.41
C LEU A 91 3.43 -25.13 7.70
N VAL A 92 2.40 -25.21 6.84
CA VAL A 92 2.08 -26.42 6.07
C VAL A 92 2.62 -26.33 4.65
N TRP A 93 2.63 -25.16 4.06
CA TRP A 93 3.11 -24.93 2.72
C TRP A 93 3.63 -23.50 2.54
N ARG A 94 4.60 -23.34 1.65
CA ARG A 94 5.12 -22.03 1.21
C ARG A 94 5.38 -22.01 -0.28
N SER A 95 5.27 -20.84 -0.90
CA SER A 95 5.57 -20.65 -2.32
C SER A 95 7.08 -20.71 -2.56
N ARG A 96 7.49 -21.01 -3.79
CA ARG A 96 8.91 -21.00 -4.19
C ARG A 96 9.53 -19.60 -4.11
N ALA A 97 8.72 -18.56 -4.32
CA ALA A 97 9.13 -17.17 -4.18
C ALA A 97 9.73 -16.83 -2.82
N THR A 98 9.39 -17.58 -1.76
CA THR A 98 9.89 -17.35 -0.39
C THR A 98 11.37 -17.68 -0.21
N GLN A 99 12.01 -18.40 -1.14
CA GLN A 99 13.42 -18.84 -1.07
C GLN A 99 13.81 -19.46 0.27
N GLU A 100 12.86 -20.18 0.90
CA GLU A 100 13.02 -20.78 2.22
C GLU A 100 13.03 -19.81 3.41
N GLU A 101 12.75 -18.55 3.22
CA GLU A 101 12.62 -17.58 4.30
C GLU A 101 11.44 -17.93 5.22
N THR A 102 11.67 -17.81 6.50
CA THR A 102 10.64 -17.96 7.54
C THR A 102 10.16 -16.57 7.93
N ILE A 103 8.84 -16.46 8.16
CA ILE A 103 8.23 -15.20 8.60
C ILE A 103 7.75 -15.32 10.03
N ASN A 104 7.78 -14.22 10.78
CA ASN A 104 7.30 -14.12 12.14
C ASN A 104 5.78 -13.96 12.25
N TYR A 105 5.08 -13.90 11.11
CA TYR A 105 3.63 -13.79 11.08
C TYR A 105 2.98 -15.07 11.60
N LYS A 106 1.98 -14.92 12.48
CA LYS A 106 1.15 -16.02 12.99
C LYS A 106 -0.32 -15.68 12.79
N PRO A 107 -1.07 -16.52 12.06
CA PRO A 107 -2.52 -16.37 11.92
C PRO A 107 -3.23 -16.40 13.28
N ARG A 108 -4.29 -15.61 13.43
CA ARG A 108 -4.99 -15.48 14.71
C ARG A 108 -6.18 -16.41 14.87
N TYR A 109 -6.79 -16.88 13.80
CA TYR A 109 -8.01 -17.70 13.84
C TYR A 109 -9.11 -17.12 14.76
N ASP A 110 -9.38 -15.83 14.64
CA ASP A 110 -10.33 -15.12 15.50
C ASP A 110 -11.77 -15.11 14.96
N GLY A 111 -12.02 -15.84 13.89
CA GLY A 111 -13.32 -15.96 13.24
C GLY A 111 -13.72 -14.76 12.39
N ARG A 112 -12.84 -13.79 12.15
CA ARG A 112 -13.10 -12.64 11.27
C ARG A 112 -13.07 -12.99 9.80
N GLY A 113 -12.49 -14.14 9.46
CA GLY A 113 -12.44 -14.68 8.11
C GLY A 113 -11.31 -14.14 7.26
N ASN A 114 -11.00 -12.85 7.33
CA ASN A 114 -9.87 -12.23 6.65
C ASN A 114 -9.27 -11.09 7.47
N GLU A 115 -7.98 -10.86 7.30
CA GLU A 115 -7.24 -9.77 7.94
C GLU A 115 -6.25 -9.16 6.95
N PHE A 116 -6.23 -7.82 6.86
CA PHE A 116 -5.20 -7.06 6.18
C PHE A 116 -4.40 -6.27 7.21
N ALA A 117 -3.09 -6.48 7.27
CA ALA A 117 -2.21 -5.88 8.25
C ALA A 117 -0.85 -5.51 7.64
N SER A 118 -0.06 -4.77 8.39
CA SER A 118 1.37 -4.58 8.12
C SER A 118 2.18 -5.21 9.24
N ILE A 119 3.24 -5.92 8.89
CA ILE A 119 4.16 -6.53 9.82
C ILE A 119 5.58 -6.04 9.57
N ARG A 120 6.39 -6.10 10.61
CA ARG A 120 7.84 -5.87 10.52
C ARG A 120 8.56 -7.11 11.00
N GLU A 121 9.47 -7.60 10.15
CA GLU A 121 10.34 -8.72 10.48
C GLU A 121 11.54 -8.30 11.33
N ASP A 122 12.22 -9.26 11.95
CA ASP A 122 13.38 -9.00 12.82
C ASP A 122 14.56 -8.38 12.08
N ASN A 123 14.66 -8.60 10.77
CA ASN A 123 15.65 -7.97 9.89
C ASN A 123 15.33 -6.49 9.56
N GLY A 124 14.18 -5.98 10.04
CA GLY A 124 13.69 -4.62 9.80
C GLY A 124 12.89 -4.45 8.52
N GLU A 125 12.70 -5.51 7.72
CA GLU A 125 11.84 -5.46 6.54
C GLU A 125 10.37 -5.39 6.93
N GLU A 126 9.60 -4.60 6.17
CA GLU A 126 8.18 -4.41 6.37
C GLU A 126 7.39 -5.03 5.22
N PHE A 127 6.30 -5.71 5.58
CA PHE A 127 5.41 -6.38 4.63
C PHE A 127 3.95 -5.99 4.86
N PHE A 128 3.19 -5.89 3.77
CA PHE A 128 1.74 -6.03 3.83
C PHE A 128 1.39 -7.51 3.85
N VAL A 129 0.44 -7.87 4.69
CA VAL A 129 -0.05 -9.24 4.87
C VAL A 129 -1.55 -9.25 4.62
N TYR A 130 -2.00 -10.18 3.82
CA TYR A 130 -3.42 -10.53 3.69
C TYR A 130 -3.60 -12.00 4.05
N ASP A 131 -4.43 -12.26 5.04
CA ASP A 131 -4.69 -13.57 5.62
C ASP A 131 -6.17 -13.92 5.47
N VAL A 132 -6.46 -15.13 5.02
CA VAL A 132 -7.83 -15.65 4.90
C VAL A 132 -7.92 -17.02 5.53
N GLU A 133 -8.80 -17.15 6.52
CA GLU A 133 -9.14 -18.43 7.15
C GLU A 133 -10.18 -19.17 6.32
N VAL A 134 -9.88 -20.38 5.89
CA VAL A 134 -10.76 -21.22 5.07
C VAL A 134 -10.88 -22.61 5.64
N LYS A 135 -12.11 -23.15 5.63
CA LYS A 135 -12.39 -24.57 5.83
C LYS A 135 -12.57 -25.24 4.47
N LEU A 136 -11.61 -26.05 4.08
CA LEU A 136 -11.67 -26.81 2.84
C LEU A 136 -12.50 -28.09 3.02
N LEU A 137 -13.17 -28.52 1.96
CA LEU A 137 -13.90 -29.79 1.94
C LEU A 137 -12.90 -30.95 1.85
N GLY A 138 -13.08 -32.01 2.64
CA GLY A 138 -12.29 -33.24 2.53
C GLY A 138 -11.61 -33.73 3.80
N GLY A 139 -11.81 -33.07 4.96
CA GLY A 139 -11.25 -33.53 6.24
C GLY A 139 -11.90 -32.95 7.48
N LYS A 140 -11.73 -33.62 8.63
CA LYS A 140 -12.26 -33.14 9.93
C LYS A 140 -11.51 -31.90 10.44
N ASN A 141 -10.23 -31.72 10.05
CA ASN A 141 -9.35 -30.60 10.46
C ASN A 141 -8.85 -29.82 9.23
N ALA A 142 -9.70 -29.56 8.27
CA ALA A 142 -9.36 -28.88 7.03
C ALA A 142 -9.46 -27.35 7.13
N ALA A 143 -9.20 -26.78 8.31
CA ALA A 143 -9.12 -25.34 8.51
C ALA A 143 -7.67 -24.89 8.32
N PHE A 144 -7.47 -23.96 7.37
CA PHE A 144 -6.16 -23.41 7.02
C PHE A 144 -6.23 -21.89 6.91
N SER A 145 -5.12 -21.25 7.19
CA SER A 145 -4.91 -19.84 6.92
C SER A 145 -4.02 -19.68 5.70
N PHE A 146 -4.56 -19.03 4.67
CA PHE A 146 -3.86 -18.71 3.44
C PHE A 146 -3.38 -17.27 3.50
N VAL A 147 -2.08 -17.09 3.39
CA VAL A 147 -1.44 -15.80 3.63
C VAL A 147 -0.64 -15.39 2.40
N ALA A 148 -0.87 -14.17 1.94
CA ALA A 148 -0.02 -13.52 0.94
C ALA A 148 0.66 -12.31 1.55
N LEU A 149 1.97 -12.17 1.29
CA LEU A 149 2.78 -11.04 1.74
C LEU A 149 3.36 -10.31 0.54
N GLN A 150 3.43 -8.98 0.68
CA GLN A 150 4.12 -8.11 -0.27
C GLN A 150 5.07 -7.18 0.47
N PRO A 151 6.36 -7.07 0.07
CA PRO A 151 7.28 -6.11 0.66
C PRO A 151 6.80 -4.67 0.52
N MET A 152 6.85 -3.88 1.59
CA MET A 152 6.44 -2.47 1.58
C MET A 152 7.44 -1.55 0.87
N ARG A 153 8.59 -2.06 0.47
CA ARG A 153 9.65 -1.27 -0.17
C ARG A 153 9.15 -0.49 -1.38
N GLU A 154 8.41 -1.14 -2.29
CA GLU A 154 7.88 -0.47 -3.49
C GLU A 154 6.81 0.56 -3.16
N TYR A 155 5.94 0.25 -2.22
CA TYR A 155 4.96 1.21 -1.68
C TYR A 155 5.66 2.46 -1.17
N ASN A 156 6.70 2.29 -0.34
CA ASN A 156 7.44 3.40 0.24
C ASN A 156 8.18 4.22 -0.82
N LEU A 157 8.78 3.57 -1.83
CA LEU A 157 9.44 4.25 -2.96
C LEU A 157 8.45 5.04 -3.82
N THR A 158 7.27 4.48 -4.08
CA THR A 158 6.21 5.15 -4.84
C THR A 158 5.70 6.38 -4.10
N LEU A 159 5.48 6.28 -2.79
CA LEU A 159 5.07 7.43 -1.97
C LEU A 159 6.16 8.50 -1.89
N ALA A 160 7.44 8.11 -1.78
CA ALA A 160 8.55 9.05 -1.75
C ALA A 160 8.65 9.82 -3.08
N GLY A 161 8.57 9.13 -4.22
CA GLY A 161 8.57 9.74 -5.54
C GLY A 161 7.37 10.67 -5.78
N LEU A 162 6.18 10.27 -5.33
CA LEU A 162 5.00 11.12 -5.38
C LEU A 162 5.20 12.40 -4.56
N ARG A 163 5.72 12.26 -3.35
CA ARG A 163 5.96 13.39 -2.46
C ARG A 163 6.92 14.40 -3.08
N GLU A 164 8.02 13.94 -3.67
CA GLU A 164 8.98 14.78 -4.38
C GLU A 164 8.32 15.52 -5.56
N ASN A 165 7.60 14.79 -6.42
CA ASN A 165 6.91 15.37 -7.57
C ASN A 165 5.82 16.39 -7.16
N LEU A 166 5.09 16.13 -6.07
CA LEU A 166 4.12 17.08 -5.54
C LEU A 166 4.79 18.36 -5.04
N TYR A 167 5.88 18.26 -4.28
CA TYR A 167 6.60 19.45 -3.81
C TYR A 167 7.15 20.30 -4.97
N LEU A 168 7.73 19.65 -5.99
CA LEU A 168 8.23 20.34 -7.18
C LEU A 168 7.09 20.99 -7.97
N GLY A 169 6.01 20.26 -8.23
CA GLY A 169 4.85 20.76 -8.99
C GLY A 169 4.15 21.91 -8.29
N PHE A 170 3.87 21.78 -7.00
CA PHE A 170 3.23 22.85 -6.23
C PHE A 170 4.15 24.04 -6.01
N GLY A 171 5.46 23.83 -5.82
CA GLY A 171 6.43 24.91 -5.74
C GLY A 171 6.48 25.72 -7.04
N ALA A 172 6.55 25.05 -8.18
CA ALA A 172 6.50 25.69 -9.49
C ALA A 172 5.17 26.45 -9.70
N ALA A 173 4.03 25.83 -9.38
CA ALA A 173 2.72 26.46 -9.49
C ALA A 173 2.60 27.71 -8.60
N LEU A 174 3.14 27.67 -7.38
CA LEU A 174 3.17 28.83 -6.48
C LEU A 174 3.99 29.98 -7.06
N ILE A 175 5.18 29.69 -7.61
CA ILE A 175 6.04 30.71 -8.24
C ILE A 175 5.30 31.38 -9.43
N VAL A 176 4.66 30.57 -10.29
CA VAL A 176 3.87 31.08 -11.42
C VAL A 176 2.71 31.94 -10.94
N LEU A 177 1.96 31.50 -9.93
CA LEU A 177 0.85 32.24 -9.36
C LEU A 177 1.31 33.60 -8.81
N LEU A 178 2.41 33.61 -8.06
CA LEU A 178 2.97 34.87 -7.51
C LEU A 178 3.46 35.81 -8.60
N ALA A 179 4.09 35.28 -9.65
CA ALA A 179 4.51 36.06 -10.80
C ALA A 179 3.30 36.69 -11.53
N LEU A 180 2.23 35.91 -11.75
CA LEU A 180 1.01 36.42 -12.39
C LEU A 180 0.31 37.48 -11.52
N LEU A 181 0.24 37.25 -10.20
CA LEU A 181 -0.27 38.26 -9.27
C LEU A 181 0.52 39.56 -9.31
N TRP A 182 1.85 39.46 -9.34
CA TRP A 182 2.73 40.63 -9.42
C TRP A 182 2.56 41.41 -10.74
N ILE A 183 2.52 40.68 -11.87
CA ILE A 183 2.30 41.26 -13.21
C ILE A 183 0.91 41.91 -13.25
N GLY A 184 -0.15 41.22 -12.86
CA GLY A 184 -1.52 41.70 -12.88
C GLY A 184 -1.70 43.00 -12.07
N LEU A 185 -1.08 43.05 -10.88
CA LEU A 185 -1.14 44.24 -10.03
C LEU A 185 -0.30 45.42 -10.55
N THR A 186 0.83 45.13 -11.22
CA THR A 186 1.64 46.20 -11.81
C THR A 186 1.02 46.79 -13.10
N TRP A 187 0.34 45.96 -13.91
CA TRP A 187 -0.33 46.39 -15.14
C TRP A 187 -1.71 46.99 -14.88
N GLY A 188 -2.54 46.36 -14.08
CA GLY A 188 -3.90 46.80 -13.79
C GLY A 188 -4.00 48.13 -13.04
N LEU A 189 -2.88 48.64 -12.55
CA LEU A 189 -2.80 49.86 -11.78
C LEU A 189 -1.97 50.98 -12.48
N ARG A 190 -1.54 50.70 -13.72
CA ARG A 190 -0.99 51.76 -14.64
C ARG A 190 -2.08 52.37 -15.52
N ALA A 191 -3.28 51.79 -15.57
CA ALA A 191 -4.48 52.37 -16.16
C ALA A 191 -5.25 53.17 -15.11
#